data_55323e44349af327b12a67a0c0e9ef2f
#
_entry.id   55323e44349af327b12a67a0c0e9ef2f
#
_cell.length_a   1.000
_cell.length_b   1.000
_cell.length_c   1.000
_cell.angle_alpha   90.00
_cell.angle_beta   90.00
_cell.angle_gamma   90.00
#
_symmetry.space_group_name_H-M   'P 1'
#
loop_
_entity.id
_entity.type
_entity.pdbx_description
1 polymer ?
#
loop_
_entity_poly.entity_id
_entity_poly.type
_entity_poly.pdbx_seq_one_letter_code
_entity_poly.pdbx_strand_id
1 'polypeptide(L)'
;MLAALLFLGLFLAGSSAASGSIKWYPYKTGMELGKKENKKIFLHFWAEGCDYCKKMAKETFTDSAVIAYLNKNFISIKVNSDKERTLVSEYNVRGLPDNWFIAEKNETIGNQPGYIPPDMLLPLLRFIHTNSYQKMSYSKFLNVK
;
A
#
# COMPACT_ATOMS: atom_id res chain seq x y z
N MET A 1 30.33 -52.37 -17.05
CA MET A 1 30.41 -50.97 -17.47
C MET A 1 29.01 -50.37 -17.33
N LEU A 2 28.71 -49.72 -16.21
CA LEU A 2 27.43 -49.04 -15.97
C LEU A 2 27.61 -47.53 -16.27
N ALA A 3 26.90 -47.03 -17.28
CA ALA A 3 26.84 -45.61 -17.59
C ALA A 3 25.75 -44.96 -16.73
N ALA A 4 26.11 -44.12 -15.77
CA ALA A 4 25.21 -43.33 -14.98
C ALA A 4 24.81 -42.06 -15.78
N LEU A 5 23.56 -41.99 -16.21
CA LEU A 5 22.96 -40.81 -16.81
C LEU A 5 22.54 -39.85 -15.70
N LEU A 6 23.30 -38.78 -15.53
CA LEU A 6 22.93 -37.63 -14.69
C LEU A 6 21.85 -36.80 -15.41
N PHE A 7 20.61 -36.90 -14.94
CA PHE A 7 19.54 -35.96 -15.30
C PHE A 7 19.74 -34.66 -14.54
N LEU A 8 20.29 -33.66 -15.23
CA LEU A 8 20.34 -32.27 -14.74
C LEU A 8 18.96 -31.63 -14.91
N GLY A 9 18.15 -31.68 -13.87
CA GLY A 9 16.85 -31.05 -13.85
C GLY A 9 17.01 -29.53 -13.81
N LEU A 10 16.72 -28.89 -14.96
CA LEU A 10 16.64 -27.42 -15.06
C LEU A 10 15.36 -26.94 -14.37
N PHE A 11 15.47 -26.48 -13.12
CA PHE A 11 14.39 -25.78 -12.43
C PHE A 11 14.21 -24.42 -13.06
N LEU A 12 13.26 -24.31 -14.01
CA LEU A 12 12.72 -23.03 -14.45
C LEU A 12 11.92 -22.44 -13.30
N ALA A 13 12.54 -21.53 -12.53
CA ALA A 13 11.83 -20.68 -11.61
C ALA A 13 10.94 -19.74 -12.42
N GLY A 14 9.70 -20.16 -12.67
CA GLY A 14 8.67 -19.33 -13.25
C GLY A 14 8.40 -18.18 -12.31
N SER A 15 8.83 -16.96 -12.68
CA SER A 15 8.37 -15.72 -12.07
C SER A 15 6.88 -15.62 -12.34
N SER A 16 6.06 -16.09 -11.40
CA SER A 16 4.64 -15.80 -11.38
C SER A 16 4.50 -14.30 -11.16
N ALA A 17 4.33 -13.56 -12.24
CA ALA A 17 3.83 -12.20 -12.15
C ALA A 17 2.45 -12.30 -11.51
N ALA A 18 2.36 -11.93 -10.24
CA ALA A 18 1.11 -11.89 -9.51
C ALA A 18 0.24 -10.80 -10.14
N SER A 19 -0.56 -11.18 -11.13
CA SER A 19 -1.70 -10.40 -11.61
C SER A 19 -2.80 -10.48 -10.55
N GLY A 20 -2.61 -9.77 -9.46
CA GLY A 20 -3.53 -9.70 -8.35
C GLY A 20 -4.11 -8.30 -8.20
N SER A 21 -5.06 -8.15 -7.31
CA SER A 21 -5.56 -6.87 -6.81
C SER A 21 -4.97 -6.58 -5.43
N ILE A 22 -5.08 -5.31 -5.01
CA ILE A 22 -4.74 -4.95 -3.62
C ILE A 22 -5.71 -5.68 -2.69
N LYS A 23 -5.16 -6.31 -1.65
CA LYS A 23 -5.94 -6.95 -0.60
C LYS A 23 -6.42 -5.90 0.40
N TRP A 24 -7.67 -5.47 0.22
CA TRP A 24 -8.30 -4.47 1.07
C TRP A 24 -8.97 -5.10 2.29
N TYR A 25 -8.82 -4.45 3.43
CA TYR A 25 -9.46 -4.84 4.68
C TYR A 25 -10.40 -3.75 5.19
N PRO A 26 -11.48 -4.12 5.92
CA PRO A 26 -12.24 -3.20 6.76
C PRO A 26 -11.34 -2.60 7.85
N TYR A 27 -11.70 -1.41 8.34
CA TYR A 27 -10.86 -0.65 9.28
C TYR A 27 -10.43 -1.47 10.50
N LYS A 28 -11.38 -2.00 11.27
CA LYS A 28 -11.08 -2.78 12.49
C LYS A 28 -10.16 -3.97 12.21
N THR A 29 -10.50 -4.78 11.23
CA THR A 29 -9.71 -5.95 10.83
C THR A 29 -8.31 -5.57 10.39
N GLY A 30 -8.18 -4.52 9.57
CA GLY A 30 -6.89 -4.06 9.08
C GLY A 30 -5.99 -3.51 10.20
N MET A 31 -6.54 -2.77 11.15
CA MET A 31 -5.80 -2.26 12.31
C MET A 31 -5.27 -3.41 13.20
N GLU A 32 -6.10 -4.42 13.44
CA GLU A 32 -5.70 -5.63 14.20
C GLU A 32 -4.60 -6.42 13.48
N LEU A 33 -4.74 -6.60 12.15
CA LEU A 33 -3.74 -7.29 11.33
C LEU A 33 -2.41 -6.53 11.28
N GLY A 34 -2.42 -5.22 11.11
CA GLY A 34 -1.22 -4.39 11.12
C GLY A 34 -0.39 -4.61 12.37
N LYS A 35 -1.04 -4.57 13.53
CA LYS A 35 -0.41 -4.85 14.83
C LYS A 35 0.09 -6.29 14.94
N LYS A 36 -0.74 -7.28 14.57
CA LYS A 36 -0.42 -8.71 14.65
C LYS A 36 0.76 -9.09 13.77
N GLU A 37 0.80 -8.56 12.53
CA GLU A 37 1.83 -8.89 11.54
C GLU A 37 3.03 -7.93 11.60
N ASN A 38 3.00 -6.95 12.51
CA ASN A 38 4.02 -5.90 12.62
C ASN A 38 4.27 -5.19 11.28
N LYS A 39 3.17 -4.83 10.61
CA LYS A 39 3.18 -4.13 9.34
C LYS A 39 2.54 -2.75 9.46
N LYS A 40 3.10 -1.79 8.72
CA LYS A 40 2.47 -0.48 8.54
C LYS A 40 1.17 -0.60 7.77
N ILE A 41 0.31 0.40 7.95
CA ILE A 41 -1.00 0.46 7.32
C ILE A 41 -1.02 1.58 6.28
N PHE A 42 -1.55 1.25 5.11
CA PHE A 42 -2.02 2.21 4.12
C PHE A 42 -3.55 2.29 4.22
N LEU A 43 -4.06 3.43 4.67
CA LEU A 43 -5.48 3.67 4.91
C LEU A 43 -6.01 4.67 3.88
N HIS A 44 -6.96 4.24 3.06
CA HIS A 44 -7.54 5.01 1.96
C HIS A 44 -9.01 5.36 2.23
N PHE A 45 -9.29 6.65 2.40
CA PHE A 45 -10.65 7.19 2.46
C PHE A 45 -11.16 7.53 1.06
N TRP A 46 -12.36 7.06 0.75
CA TRP A 46 -13.00 7.23 -0.54
C TRP A 46 -14.51 7.40 -0.43
N ALA A 47 -15.18 7.80 -1.51
CA ALA A 47 -16.64 7.77 -1.65
C ALA A 47 -17.01 7.49 -3.11
N GLU A 48 -18.25 7.03 -3.33
CA GLU A 48 -18.72 6.68 -4.69
C GLU A 48 -18.83 7.90 -5.62
N GLY A 49 -19.23 9.05 -5.11
CA GLY A 49 -19.32 10.30 -5.85
C GLY A 49 -18.00 11.03 -6.11
N CYS A 50 -16.87 10.45 -5.73
CA CYS A 50 -15.55 11.07 -5.82
C CYS A 50 -14.83 10.67 -7.11
N ASP A 51 -14.71 11.60 -8.08
CA ASP A 51 -14.07 11.34 -9.37
C ASP A 51 -12.58 11.03 -9.25
N TYR A 52 -11.84 11.72 -8.38
CA TYR A 52 -10.43 11.43 -8.12
C TYR A 52 -10.23 10.10 -7.40
N CYS A 53 -11.18 9.64 -6.57
CA CYS A 53 -11.15 8.29 -6.01
C CYS A 53 -11.30 7.21 -7.09
N LYS A 54 -12.23 7.41 -8.04
CA LYS A 54 -12.41 6.53 -9.20
C LYS A 54 -11.16 6.50 -10.08
N LYS A 55 -10.56 7.66 -10.32
CA LYS A 55 -9.31 7.77 -11.07
C LYS A 55 -8.19 6.99 -10.38
N MET A 56 -8.04 7.14 -9.06
CA MET A 56 -7.02 6.42 -8.29
C MET A 56 -7.25 4.90 -8.29
N ALA A 57 -8.51 4.48 -8.19
CA ALA A 57 -8.89 3.07 -8.29
C ALA A 57 -8.55 2.45 -9.66
N LYS A 58 -8.72 3.23 -10.73
CA LYS A 58 -8.50 2.77 -12.11
C LYS A 58 -7.02 2.78 -12.52
N GLU A 59 -6.25 3.77 -12.08
CA GLU A 59 -4.88 3.99 -12.55
C GLU A 59 -3.84 3.52 -11.52
N THR A 60 -3.98 3.93 -10.26
CA THR A 60 -2.96 3.69 -9.23
C THR A 60 -3.10 2.30 -8.61
N PHE A 61 -4.33 1.90 -8.27
CA PHE A 61 -4.59 0.63 -7.60
C PHE A 61 -4.66 -0.58 -8.56
N THR A 62 -4.46 -0.35 -9.84
CA THR A 62 -4.29 -1.39 -10.86
C THR A 62 -2.84 -1.52 -11.35
N ASP A 63 -1.97 -0.61 -10.93
CA ASP A 63 -0.54 -0.70 -11.24
C ASP A 63 0.10 -1.91 -10.55
N SER A 64 0.79 -2.75 -11.31
CA SER A 64 1.34 -4.02 -10.83
C SER A 64 2.42 -3.83 -9.76
N ALA A 65 3.24 -2.78 -9.84
CA ALA A 65 4.28 -2.49 -8.87
C ALA A 65 3.69 -1.97 -7.55
N VAL A 66 2.65 -1.12 -7.63
CA VAL A 66 1.91 -0.63 -6.45
C VAL A 66 1.21 -1.79 -5.74
N ILE A 67 0.49 -2.64 -6.49
CA ILE A 67 -0.19 -3.83 -5.95
C ILE A 67 0.81 -4.74 -5.23
N ALA A 68 1.91 -5.09 -5.88
CA ALA A 68 2.92 -5.98 -5.31
C ALA A 68 3.54 -5.38 -4.03
N TYR A 69 3.85 -4.08 -4.05
CA TYR A 69 4.48 -3.42 -2.91
C TYR A 69 3.54 -3.30 -1.71
N LEU A 70 2.29 -2.90 -1.93
CA LEU A 70 1.27 -2.82 -0.88
C LEU A 70 1.00 -4.19 -0.28
N ASN A 71 0.72 -5.21 -1.09
CA ASN A 71 0.39 -6.54 -0.61
C ASN A 71 1.54 -7.20 0.17
N LYS A 72 2.78 -6.90 -0.18
CA LYS A 72 3.96 -7.44 0.51
C LYS A 72 4.25 -6.73 1.84
N ASN A 73 4.18 -5.41 1.86
CA ASN A 73 4.80 -4.59 2.90
C ASN A 73 3.81 -3.86 3.80
N PHE A 74 2.54 -3.75 3.40
CA PHE A 74 1.51 -3.02 4.13
C PHE A 74 0.27 -3.88 4.38
N ILE A 75 -0.52 -3.46 5.35
CA ILE A 75 -1.94 -3.82 5.42
C ILE A 75 -2.71 -2.66 4.80
N SER A 76 -3.48 -2.95 3.75
CA SER A 76 -4.26 -1.92 3.05
C SER A 76 -5.69 -1.90 3.56
N ILE A 77 -6.14 -0.73 4.04
CA ILE A 77 -7.48 -0.50 4.56
C ILE A 77 -8.22 0.46 3.65
N LYS A 78 -9.47 0.16 3.34
CA LYS A 78 -10.33 1.02 2.53
C LYS A 78 -11.58 1.41 3.32
N VAL A 79 -11.80 2.72 3.47
CA VAL A 79 -12.92 3.29 4.24
C VAL A 79 -13.84 4.08 3.34
N ASN A 80 -15.11 3.70 3.29
CA ASN A 80 -16.14 4.49 2.61
C ASN A 80 -16.58 5.65 3.52
N SER A 81 -16.23 6.88 3.14
CA SER A 81 -16.47 8.08 3.94
C SER A 81 -17.97 8.41 4.12
N ASP A 82 -18.83 7.96 3.22
CA ASP A 82 -20.28 8.17 3.36
C ASP A 82 -20.88 7.25 4.43
N LYS A 83 -20.28 6.08 4.65
CA LYS A 83 -20.73 5.07 5.61
C LYS A 83 -20.05 5.17 6.97
N GLU A 84 -18.77 5.54 7.01
CA GLU A 84 -17.92 5.53 8.20
C GLU A 84 -17.65 6.94 8.73
N ARG A 85 -18.74 7.69 9.03
CA ARG A 85 -18.68 9.11 9.42
C ARG A 85 -17.84 9.36 10.68
N THR A 86 -17.83 8.43 11.62
CA THR A 86 -17.00 8.52 12.83
C THR A 86 -15.52 8.54 12.47
N LEU A 87 -15.06 7.64 11.61
CA LEU A 87 -13.67 7.61 11.17
C LEU A 87 -13.29 8.87 10.38
N VAL A 88 -14.19 9.38 9.54
CA VAL A 88 -13.98 10.66 8.83
C VAL A 88 -13.70 11.79 9.81
N SER A 89 -14.44 11.83 10.93
CA SER A 89 -14.26 12.83 11.97
C SER A 89 -12.95 12.60 12.76
N GLU A 90 -12.68 11.38 13.16
CA GLU A 90 -11.47 11.00 13.91
C GLU A 90 -10.18 11.35 13.16
N TYR A 91 -10.15 11.08 11.85
CA TYR A 91 -9.02 11.42 10.97
C TYR A 91 -9.08 12.84 10.42
N ASN A 92 -10.11 13.64 10.77
CA ASN A 92 -10.32 15.00 10.27
C ASN A 92 -10.22 15.07 8.72
N VAL A 93 -10.83 14.09 8.04
CA VAL A 93 -10.86 14.01 6.57
C VAL A 93 -11.68 15.16 6.00
N ARG A 94 -11.06 16.04 5.22
CA ARG A 94 -11.72 17.24 4.65
C ARG A 94 -11.92 17.18 3.16
N GLY A 95 -11.33 16.23 2.48
CA GLY A 95 -11.43 16.03 1.04
C GLY A 95 -11.12 14.60 0.68
N LEU A 96 -11.50 14.19 -0.53
CA LEU A 96 -11.31 12.81 -1.01
C LEU A 96 -10.62 12.78 -2.38
N PRO A 97 -9.80 11.75 -2.63
CA PRO A 97 -9.38 10.72 -1.67
C PRO A 97 -8.47 11.29 -0.58
N ASP A 98 -8.39 10.63 0.59
CA ASP A 98 -7.40 10.94 1.60
C ASP A 98 -6.63 9.67 1.98
N ASN A 99 -5.30 9.73 1.90
CA ASN A 99 -4.43 8.57 2.00
C ASN A 99 -3.54 8.70 3.24
N TRP A 100 -3.77 7.86 4.23
CA TRP A 100 -3.10 7.89 5.52
C TRP A 100 -2.09 6.76 5.66
N PHE A 101 -1.02 7.04 6.40
CA PHE A 101 0.02 6.08 6.76
C PHE A 101 0.08 5.95 8.26
N ILE A 102 0.03 4.71 8.75
CA ILE A 102 -0.02 4.38 10.17
C ILE A 102 1.11 3.39 10.46
N ALA A 103 1.82 3.61 11.55
CA ALA A 103 2.92 2.75 11.99
C ALA A 103 2.40 1.43 12.59
N GLU A 104 3.30 0.49 12.81
CA GLU A 104 3.03 -0.88 13.26
C GLU A 104 2.36 -0.95 14.64
N LYS A 105 2.55 0.09 15.47
CA LYS A 105 1.94 0.23 16.80
C LYS A 105 0.74 1.17 16.81
N ASN A 106 0.16 1.43 15.62
CA ASN A 106 -1.00 2.27 15.40
C ASN A 106 -0.78 3.79 15.59
N GLU A 107 0.46 4.26 15.67
CA GLU A 107 0.73 5.70 15.63
C GLU A 107 0.56 6.23 14.21
N THR A 108 -0.09 7.38 14.07
CA THR A 108 -0.23 8.06 12.80
C THR A 108 1.11 8.63 12.34
N ILE A 109 1.54 8.29 11.12
CA ILE A 109 2.74 8.86 10.49
C ILE A 109 2.39 10.16 9.78
N GLY A 110 1.29 10.17 9.02
CA GLY A 110 0.81 11.32 8.28
C GLY A 110 -0.14 10.92 7.17
N ASN A 111 -0.56 11.91 6.38
CA ASN A 111 -1.43 11.67 5.22
C ASN A 111 -0.97 12.44 3.98
N GLN A 112 -1.43 11.98 2.84
CA GLN A 112 -1.32 12.64 1.56
C GLN A 112 -2.72 12.74 0.93
N PRO A 113 -3.38 13.90 1.05
CA PRO A 113 -4.68 14.12 0.43
C PRO A 113 -4.59 14.15 -1.10
N GLY A 114 -5.68 13.76 -1.74
CA GLY A 114 -5.86 13.83 -3.18
C GLY A 114 -5.38 12.58 -3.94
N TYR A 115 -5.58 12.66 -5.24
CA TYR A 115 -5.13 11.63 -6.18
C TYR A 115 -3.60 11.55 -6.20
N ILE A 116 -3.08 10.34 -6.10
CA ILE A 116 -1.63 10.06 -6.20
C ILE A 116 -1.44 9.08 -7.37
N PRO A 117 -0.73 9.48 -8.44
CA PRO A 117 -0.41 8.57 -9.54
C PRO A 117 0.58 7.46 -9.10
N PRO A 118 0.67 6.34 -9.86
CA PRO A 118 1.50 5.19 -9.46
C PRO A 118 2.98 5.51 -9.24
N ASP A 119 3.55 6.34 -10.11
CA ASP A 119 4.96 6.77 -10.06
C ASP A 119 5.28 7.68 -8.87
N MET A 120 4.27 8.29 -8.26
CA MET A 120 4.41 9.06 -7.02
C MET A 120 4.08 8.22 -5.78
N LEU A 121 3.10 7.31 -5.86
CA LEU A 121 2.73 6.50 -4.71
C LEU A 121 3.81 5.49 -4.35
N LEU A 122 4.41 4.82 -5.33
CA LEU A 122 5.42 3.79 -5.07
C LEU A 122 6.65 4.31 -4.30
N PRO A 123 7.29 5.43 -4.68
CA PRO A 123 8.38 5.99 -3.87
C PRO A 123 7.91 6.49 -2.50
N LEU A 124 6.68 7.01 -2.38
CA LEU A 124 6.12 7.40 -1.09
C LEU A 124 5.94 6.19 -0.16
N LEU A 125 5.41 5.08 -0.68
CA LEU A 125 5.31 3.82 0.07
C LEU A 125 6.68 3.33 0.55
N ARG A 126 7.71 3.42 -0.29
CA ARG A 126 9.09 3.07 0.08
C ARG A 126 9.64 3.96 1.19
N PHE A 127 9.43 5.26 1.08
CA PHE A 127 9.83 6.24 2.09
C PHE A 127 9.23 5.93 3.47
N ILE A 128 7.95 5.60 3.49
CA ILE A 128 7.22 5.24 4.72
C ILE A 128 7.68 3.86 5.24
N HIS A 129 7.71 2.86 4.37
CA HIS A 129 8.05 1.47 4.75
C HIS A 129 9.45 1.34 5.35
N THR A 130 10.44 2.02 4.79
CA THR A 130 11.84 1.96 5.23
C THR A 130 12.16 2.86 6.43
N ASN A 131 11.16 3.50 7.04
CA ASN A 131 11.33 4.48 8.14
C ASN A 131 12.18 5.69 7.74
N SER A 132 12.35 5.97 6.46
CA SER A 132 13.13 7.11 5.98
C SER A 132 12.52 8.45 6.41
N TYR A 133 11.20 8.51 6.62
CA TYR A 133 10.50 9.68 7.16
C TYR A 133 10.98 10.12 8.54
N GLN A 134 11.60 9.23 9.32
CA GLN A 134 12.20 9.54 10.62
C GLN A 134 13.59 10.18 10.50
N LYS A 135 14.23 10.07 9.34
CA LYS A 135 15.64 10.44 9.14
C LYS A 135 15.84 11.60 8.17
N MET A 136 14.91 11.81 7.26
CA MET A 136 15.04 12.81 6.20
C MET A 136 13.70 13.27 5.66
N SER A 137 13.68 14.42 4.96
CA SER A 137 12.52 14.88 4.21
C SER A 137 12.26 13.99 2.98
N TYR A 138 11.01 13.96 2.50
CA TYR A 138 10.65 13.19 1.30
C TYR A 138 11.42 13.69 0.07
N SER A 139 11.60 15.00 -0.09
CA SER A 139 12.37 15.55 -1.20
C SER A 139 13.83 15.08 -1.18
N LYS A 140 14.45 14.99 0.00
CA LYS A 140 15.79 14.42 0.14
C LYS A 140 15.83 12.94 -0.23
N PHE A 141 14.82 12.18 0.21
CA PHE A 141 14.70 10.75 -0.11
C PHE A 141 14.64 10.49 -1.62
N LEU A 142 13.88 11.30 -2.37
CA LEU A 142 13.78 11.18 -3.83
C LEU A 142 15.11 11.45 -4.56
N ASN A 143 16.02 12.22 -3.96
CA ASN A 143 17.32 12.56 -4.54
C ASN A 143 18.46 11.63 -4.12
N VAL A 144 18.23 10.69 -3.22
CA VAL A 144 19.21 9.66 -2.86
C VAL A 144 19.14 8.54 -3.90
N LYS A 145 20.17 8.45 -4.74
CA LYS A 145 20.35 7.36 -5.70
C LYS A 145 21.11 6.20 -5.06
#